data_eb120da9c029e59ad358dcf35a5cd203
#
_entry.id   eb120da9c029e59ad358dcf35a5cd203
#
_cell.length_a   1.000
_cell.length_b   1.000
_cell.length_c   1.000
_cell.angle_alpha   90.00
_cell.angle_beta   90.00
_cell.angle_gamma   90.00
#
_symmetry.space_group_name_H-M   'P 1'
#
loop_
_entity.id
_entity.type
_entity.pdbx_description
1 polymer ?
#
loop_
_entity_poly.entity_id
_entity_poly.type
_entity_poly.pdbx_seq_one_letter_code
_entity_poly.pdbx_strand_id
1 'polypeptide(L)' 'MPADIQRKARMKLEILDAAEKLDDLKVPPGNRLEKLSGDPEGQHSIRINQQWRICFRWKNGDCYNVEIVDYH' A
#
# COMPACT_ATOMS: atom_id res chain seq x y z
N MET A 1 -7.40 14.36 -6.73
CA MET A 1 -7.94 13.07 -6.26
C MET A 1 -9.29 13.29 -5.59
N PRO A 2 -10.32 12.52 -5.94
CA PRO A 2 -11.65 12.68 -5.33
C PRO A 2 -11.64 12.54 -3.81
N ALA A 3 -12.57 13.19 -3.14
CA ALA A 3 -12.60 13.23 -1.68
C ALA A 3 -12.80 11.84 -1.05
N ASP A 4 -13.62 10.98 -1.67
CA ASP A 4 -13.83 9.62 -1.17
C ASP A 4 -12.55 8.77 -1.28
N ILE A 5 -11.74 9.00 -2.31
CA ILE A 5 -10.47 8.31 -2.47
C ILE A 5 -9.47 8.82 -1.42
N GLN A 6 -9.49 10.10 -1.11
CA GLN A 6 -8.63 10.65 -0.05
C GLN A 6 -8.92 10.00 1.29
N ARG A 7 -10.19 9.79 1.60
CA ARG A 7 -10.59 9.12 2.85
C ARG A 7 -10.10 7.67 2.88
N LYS A 8 -10.32 6.94 1.79
CA LYS A 8 -9.86 5.55 1.70
C LYS A 8 -8.33 5.46 1.75
N ALA A 9 -7.65 6.38 1.09
CA ALA A 9 -6.20 6.43 1.11
C ALA A 9 -5.69 6.64 2.53
N ARG A 10 -6.31 7.56 3.28
CA ARG A 10 -5.94 7.80 4.67
C ARG A 10 -6.10 6.55 5.53
N MET A 11 -7.21 5.83 5.35
CA MET A 11 -7.44 4.58 6.06
C MET A 11 -6.36 3.55 5.75
N LYS A 12 -5.98 3.43 4.47
CA LYS A 12 -4.94 2.50 4.07
C LYS A 12 -3.56 2.91 4.59
N LEU A 13 -3.28 4.20 4.63
CA LEU A 13 -2.03 4.70 5.21
C LEU A 13 -1.94 4.38 6.70
N GLU A 14 -3.05 4.46 7.42
CA GLU A 14 -3.10 4.08 8.82
C GLU A 14 -2.82 2.58 9.00
N ILE A 15 -3.35 1.75 8.09
CA ILE A 15 -3.09 0.31 8.10
C ILE A 15 -1.59 0.04 7.89
N LEU A 16 -0.97 0.76 6.97
CA LEU A 16 0.47 0.63 6.73
C LEU A 16 1.26 1.00 7.97
N ASP A 17 0.89 2.11 8.61
CA ASP A 17 1.59 2.61 9.78
C ASP A 17 1.48 1.64 10.97
N ALA A 18 0.35 0.97 11.08
CA ALA A 18 0.09 0.04 12.18
C ALA A 18 0.67 -1.35 11.94
N ALA A 19 1.04 -1.70 10.72
CA ALA A 19 1.53 -3.03 10.39
C ALA A 19 2.89 -3.30 11.03
N GLU A 20 3.02 -4.43 11.69
CA GLU A 20 4.28 -4.86 12.29
C GLU A 20 5.08 -5.75 11.34
N LYS A 21 4.40 -6.45 10.45
CA LYS A 21 5.02 -7.28 9.43
C LYS A 21 4.25 -7.14 8.13
N LEU A 22 4.94 -7.45 7.04
CA LEU A 22 4.36 -7.33 5.71
C LEU A 22 3.09 -8.16 5.56
N ASP A 23 3.03 -9.34 6.17
CA ASP A 23 1.85 -10.20 6.12
C ASP A 23 0.60 -9.55 6.71
N ASP A 24 0.76 -8.60 7.64
CA ASP A 24 -0.38 -7.90 8.22
C ASP A 24 -1.15 -7.12 7.15
N LEU A 25 -0.49 -6.77 6.05
CA LEU A 25 -1.10 -6.03 4.96
C LEU A 25 -1.93 -6.90 4.02
N LYS A 26 -1.92 -8.23 4.23
CA LYS A 26 -2.79 -9.14 3.48
C LYS A 26 -4.22 -9.09 3.99
N VAL A 27 -4.46 -8.46 5.13
CA VAL A 27 -5.78 -8.33 5.73
C VAL A 27 -6.12 -6.85 5.84
N PRO A 28 -7.28 -6.42 5.37
CA PRO A 28 -8.31 -7.23 4.68
C PRO A 28 -7.87 -7.64 3.28
N PRO A 29 -8.45 -8.74 2.72
CA PRO A 29 -8.07 -9.23 1.39
C PRO A 29 -8.20 -8.18 0.29
N GLY A 30 -9.10 -7.22 0.47
CA GLY A 30 -9.28 -6.14 -0.49
C GLY A 30 -8.05 -5.24 -0.67
N ASN A 31 -7.07 -5.31 0.24
CA ASN A 31 -5.81 -4.59 0.08
C ASN A 31 -5.02 -5.07 -1.13
N ARG A 32 -5.18 -6.33 -1.50
CA ARG A 32 -4.46 -6.94 -2.62
C ARG A 32 -2.98 -6.60 -2.60
N LEU A 33 -2.33 -6.98 -1.50
CA LEU A 33 -0.90 -6.77 -1.37
C LEU A 33 -0.16 -7.46 -2.51
N GLU A 34 0.66 -6.70 -3.23
CA GLU A 34 1.44 -7.22 -4.34
C GLU A 34 2.88 -6.76 -4.21
N LYS A 35 3.80 -7.65 -4.55
CA LYS A 35 5.20 -7.29 -4.68
C LYS A 35 5.43 -6.83 -6.12
N LEU A 36 6.05 -5.67 -6.27
CA LEU A 36 6.33 -5.13 -7.60
C LEU A 36 7.56 -5.83 -8.16
N SER A 37 7.38 -6.50 -9.31
CA SER A 37 8.45 -7.26 -9.94
C SER A 37 9.55 -6.34 -10.45
N GLY A 38 10.78 -6.83 -10.42
CA GLY A 38 11.92 -6.09 -10.93
C GLY A 38 12.53 -5.10 -9.94
N ASP A 39 11.98 -5.00 -8.72
CA ASP A 39 12.55 -4.14 -7.68
C ASP A 39 13.21 -5.00 -6.62
N PRO A 40 14.57 -5.06 -6.62
CA PRO A 40 15.29 -5.88 -5.64
C PRO A 40 15.23 -5.32 -4.22
N GLU A 41 14.74 -4.08 -4.06
CA GLU A 41 14.69 -3.44 -2.74
C GLU A 41 13.38 -3.67 -2.01
N GLY A 42 12.49 -4.50 -2.57
CA GLY A 42 11.28 -4.88 -1.86
C GLY A 42 10.14 -3.89 -1.93
N GLN A 43 9.93 -3.32 -3.11
CA GLN A 43 8.77 -2.45 -3.31
C GLN A 43 7.50 -3.26 -3.43
N HIS A 44 6.45 -2.79 -2.76
CA HIS A 44 5.14 -3.44 -2.73
C HIS A 44 4.05 -2.42 -2.97
N SER A 45 2.83 -2.91 -3.17
CA SER A 45 1.68 -2.01 -3.26
C SER A 45 0.46 -2.63 -2.60
N ILE A 46 -0.43 -1.76 -2.11
CA ILE A 46 -1.76 -2.17 -1.68
C ILE A 46 -2.78 -1.34 -2.43
N ARG A 47 -3.96 -1.91 -2.62
CA ARG A 47 -5.01 -1.33 -3.44
C ARG A 47 -5.89 -0.39 -2.61
N ILE A 48 -6.16 0.80 -3.14
CA ILE A 48 -7.18 1.68 -2.58
C ILE A 48 -8.53 1.37 -3.23
N ASN A 49 -8.55 1.35 -4.57
CA ASN A 49 -9.72 0.98 -5.35
C ASN A 49 -9.25 0.45 -6.71
N GLN A 50 -10.13 0.40 -7.71
CA GLN A 50 -9.77 -0.13 -9.03
C GLN A 50 -8.74 0.72 -9.77
N GLN A 51 -8.60 1.99 -9.38
CA GLN A 51 -7.74 2.94 -10.07
C GLN A 51 -6.50 3.31 -9.27
N TRP A 52 -6.61 3.43 -7.97
CA TRP A 52 -5.55 3.99 -7.12
C TRP A 52 -4.92 2.92 -6.25
N ARG A 53 -3.59 2.99 -6.13
CA ARG A 53 -2.81 2.09 -5.28
C ARG A 53 -1.81 2.90 -4.47
N ILE A 54 -1.40 2.35 -3.34
CA ILE A 54 -0.31 2.90 -2.53
C ILE A 54 0.90 2.02 -2.74
N CYS A 55 1.98 2.62 -3.26
CA CYS A 55 3.26 1.94 -3.42
C CYS A 55 4.18 2.33 -2.27
N PHE A 56 4.94 1.38 -1.78
CA PHE A 56 5.82 1.59 -0.63
C PHE A 56 6.96 0.58 -0.66
N ARG A 57 8.01 0.90 0.09
CA ARG A 57 9.09 -0.06 0.34
C ARG A 57 8.96 -0.57 1.76
N TRP A 58 9.30 -1.82 1.95
CA TRP A 58 9.22 -2.47 3.26
C TRP A 58 10.60 -3.00 3.63
N LYS A 59 11.10 -2.62 4.82
CA LYS A 59 12.40 -3.09 5.30
C LYS A 59 12.42 -3.06 6.82
N ASN A 60 12.84 -4.17 7.43
CA ASN A 60 13.02 -4.27 8.88
C ASN A 60 11.77 -3.88 9.68
N GLY A 61 10.60 -4.25 9.17
CA GLY A 61 9.34 -3.94 9.87
C GLY A 61 8.79 -2.55 9.64
N ASP A 62 9.43 -1.75 8.80
CA ASP A 62 9.00 -0.38 8.50
C ASP A 62 8.65 -0.22 7.04
N CYS A 63 7.67 0.63 6.76
CA CYS A 63 7.39 1.07 5.41
C CYS A 63 7.93 2.48 5.19
N TYR A 64 8.42 2.73 3.97
CA TYR A 64 8.95 4.05 3.62
C TYR A 64 8.82 4.27 2.12
N ASN A 65 9.13 5.48 1.66
CA ASN A 65 8.95 5.88 0.26
C ASN A 65 7.53 5.63 -0.23
N VAL A 66 6.56 6.01 0.62
CA VAL A 66 5.15 5.78 0.34
C VAL A 66 4.67 6.79 -0.70
N GLU A 67 4.00 6.29 -1.75
CA GLU A 67 3.38 7.19 -2.73
C GLU A 67 2.07 6.60 -3.23
N ILE A 68 1.15 7.49 -3.59
CA ILE A 68 -0.14 7.11 -4.14
C ILE A 68 -0.06 7.26 -5.65
N VAL A 69 -0.36 6.18 -6.37
CA VAL A 69 -0.26 6.16 -7.82
C VAL A 69 -1.59 5.81 -8.46
N ASP A 70 -1.79 6.35 -9.64
CA ASP A 70 -2.97 6.09 -10.48
C ASP A 70 -2.63 4.91 -11.38
N TYR A 71 -3.40 3.83 -11.20
CA TYR A 71 -3.22 2.60 -11.96
C TYR A 71 -4.41 2.38 -12.88
N HIS A 72 -4.22 2.52 -14.16
CA HIS A 72 -5.27 2.11 -15.11
C HIS A 72 -4.72 1.76 -16.49
#